data_560b63c1c7c5a65c5bc79dd4fa78d4aa
#
_entry.id   560b63c1c7c5a65c5bc79dd4fa78d4aa
#
_cell.length_a   1.000
_cell.length_b   1.000
_cell.length_c   1.000
_cell.angle_alpha   90.00
_cell.angle_beta   90.00
_cell.angle_gamma   90.00
#
_symmetry.space_group_name_H-M   'P 1'
#
loop_
_entity.id
_entity.type
_entity.pdbx_description
1 polymer ?
#
loop_
_entity_poly.entity_id
_entity_poly.type
_entity_poly.pdbx_seq_one_letter_code
_entity_poly.pdbx_strand_id
1 'polypeptide(L)'
;MENDYFPDFRHNPIRWNHAVEFIIEDIPGGGTIAKSDFKSDSTVMQEGALLGVDASGIYHIVKTAKVWNDTVLNATGINVYKEHEFKAADILIDTGLSGTARNIQSIDTTNRDYDVFSFASGLGIALAESDVLIQADASGVNSDYKYFPVAVAIADEPVNLLNKNNGAGLLTSGRVKTDLMPYPIDENIKALLPSIRFV
;
A
#
# COMPACT_ATOMS: atom_id res chain seq x y z
N MET A 1 -42.29 21.81 -7.30
CA MET A 1 -41.46 20.73 -7.87
C MET A 1 -40.00 21.23 -7.77
N GLU A 2 -39.33 20.85 -6.68
CA GLU A 2 -37.91 21.11 -6.52
C GLU A 2 -37.12 20.15 -7.40
N ASN A 3 -36.24 20.72 -8.19
CA ASN A 3 -35.36 19.98 -9.09
C ASN A 3 -34.19 19.39 -8.27
N ASP A 4 -34.36 18.17 -7.74
CA ASP A 4 -33.34 17.40 -7.04
C ASP A 4 -32.25 16.81 -7.95
N TYR A 5 -31.81 17.54 -8.99
CA TYR A 5 -30.82 17.05 -9.95
C TYR A 5 -29.41 17.58 -9.73
N PHE A 6 -29.16 18.25 -8.61
CA PHE A 6 -27.79 18.54 -8.22
C PHE A 6 -27.35 17.51 -7.17
N PRO A 7 -26.33 16.69 -7.47
CA PRO A 7 -25.75 15.83 -6.44
C PRO A 7 -25.36 16.71 -5.25
N ASP A 8 -25.82 16.32 -4.07
CA ASP A 8 -25.54 17.06 -2.84
C ASP A 8 -24.04 17.00 -2.53
N PHE A 9 -23.29 17.97 -3.01
CA PHE A 9 -21.87 18.12 -2.73
C PHE A 9 -21.54 18.40 -1.24
N ARG A 10 -22.56 18.47 -0.38
CA ARG A 10 -22.41 18.79 1.05
C ARG A 10 -21.92 17.61 1.89
N HIS A 11 -21.90 16.39 1.35
CA HIS A 11 -21.50 15.18 2.09
C HIS A 11 -20.19 14.55 1.62
N ASN A 12 -19.55 15.11 0.62
CA ASN A 12 -18.18 14.73 0.29
C ASN A 12 -17.25 15.78 0.87
N PRO A 13 -16.50 15.51 1.95
CA PRO A 13 -15.49 16.46 2.38
C PRO A 13 -14.54 16.63 1.20
N ILE A 14 -14.59 17.80 0.56
CA ILE A 14 -13.65 18.16 -0.50
C ILE A 14 -12.27 18.01 0.14
N ARG A 15 -11.58 16.91 -0.15
CA ARG A 15 -10.17 16.81 0.16
C ARG A 15 -9.46 17.83 -0.73
N TRP A 16 -9.11 18.96 -0.16
CA TRP A 16 -8.34 20.00 -0.83
C TRP A 16 -6.93 19.53 -1.20
N ASN A 17 -6.49 18.42 -0.63
CA ASN A 17 -5.19 17.82 -0.85
C ASN A 17 -5.36 16.45 -1.51
N HIS A 18 -5.18 16.40 -2.81
CA HIS A 18 -5.13 15.18 -3.59
C HIS A 18 -3.68 14.67 -3.67
N ALA A 19 -3.49 13.35 -3.49
CA ALA A 19 -2.21 12.71 -3.72
C ALA A 19 -1.82 12.78 -5.21
N VAL A 20 -2.77 12.52 -6.10
CA VAL A 20 -2.56 12.66 -7.55
C VAL A 20 -2.76 14.12 -7.96
N GLU A 21 -1.67 14.80 -8.23
CA GLU A 21 -1.70 16.23 -8.59
C GLU A 21 -1.97 16.45 -10.08
N PHE A 22 -1.44 15.59 -10.94
CA PHE A 22 -1.56 15.71 -12.38
C PHE A 22 -1.54 14.36 -13.08
N ILE A 23 -2.49 14.14 -13.99
CA ILE A 23 -2.62 12.92 -14.80
C ILE A 23 -2.11 13.24 -16.21
N ILE A 24 -1.10 12.51 -16.68
CA ILE A 24 -0.65 12.55 -18.08
C ILE A 24 -1.25 11.37 -18.82
N GLU A 25 -1.19 10.16 -18.21
CA GLU A 25 -1.70 8.93 -18.78
C GLU A 25 -2.30 8.04 -17.70
N ASP A 26 -3.43 7.46 -18.00
CA ASP A 26 -4.14 6.49 -17.18
C ASP A 26 -4.47 5.22 -17.98
N ILE A 27 -4.91 4.17 -17.30
CA ILE A 27 -5.39 2.94 -17.96
C ILE A 27 -6.83 3.17 -18.40
N PRO A 28 -7.13 3.19 -19.73
CA PRO A 28 -8.49 3.38 -20.22
C PRO A 28 -9.46 2.32 -19.67
N GLY A 29 -10.52 2.77 -18.97
CA GLY A 29 -11.48 1.91 -18.31
C GLY A 29 -11.03 1.41 -16.93
N GLY A 30 -9.86 1.84 -16.46
CA GLY A 30 -9.34 1.46 -15.15
C GLY A 30 -8.92 0.00 -15.05
N GLY A 31 -8.77 -0.48 -13.81
CA GLY A 31 -8.41 -1.87 -13.51
C GLY A 31 -9.32 -2.48 -12.44
N THR A 32 -9.37 -3.80 -12.41
CA THR A 32 -10.09 -4.56 -11.38
C THR A 32 -9.15 -4.82 -10.20
N ILE A 33 -9.51 -4.36 -9.01
CA ILE A 33 -8.69 -4.48 -7.79
C ILE A 33 -9.13 -5.69 -6.97
N ALA A 34 -8.17 -6.50 -6.51
CA ALA A 34 -8.42 -7.66 -5.66
C ALA A 34 -8.88 -7.23 -4.25
N LYS A 35 -10.12 -7.57 -3.90
CA LYS A 35 -10.68 -7.30 -2.57
C LYS A 35 -9.91 -8.00 -1.45
N SER A 36 -9.32 -9.17 -1.72
CA SER A 36 -8.60 -9.99 -0.74
C SER A 36 -7.40 -9.29 -0.10
N ASP A 37 -6.90 -8.21 -0.70
CA ASP A 37 -5.70 -7.52 -0.21
C ASP A 37 -6.00 -6.61 0.97
N PHE A 38 -7.22 -6.10 1.05
CA PHE A 38 -7.63 -5.19 2.12
C PHE A 38 -7.83 -5.90 3.45
N LYS A 39 -7.58 -5.21 4.55
CA LYS A 39 -8.02 -5.64 5.89
C LYS A 39 -9.55 -5.77 5.94
N SER A 40 -10.05 -6.55 6.89
CA SER A 40 -11.50 -6.77 7.03
C SER A 40 -12.28 -5.50 7.41
N ASP A 41 -11.63 -4.54 8.00
CA ASP A 41 -12.16 -3.24 8.43
C ASP A 41 -11.91 -2.11 7.42
N SER A 42 -11.11 -2.37 6.36
CA SER A 42 -10.88 -1.40 5.30
C SER A 42 -12.15 -1.19 4.48
N THR A 43 -12.65 0.03 4.45
CA THR A 43 -13.86 0.42 3.72
C THR A 43 -13.59 1.16 2.41
N VAL A 44 -12.40 1.75 2.29
CA VAL A 44 -11.99 2.58 1.14
C VAL A 44 -10.56 2.27 0.77
N MET A 45 -10.31 2.05 -0.53
CA MET A 45 -8.98 2.18 -1.12
C MET A 45 -8.73 3.67 -1.34
N GLN A 46 -7.68 4.19 -0.76
CA GLN A 46 -7.40 5.62 -0.84
C GLN A 46 -6.68 5.97 -2.14
N GLU A 47 -6.93 7.19 -2.62
CA GLU A 47 -6.14 7.83 -3.67
C GLU A 47 -4.65 7.80 -3.33
N GLY A 48 -3.80 7.55 -4.31
CA GLY A 48 -2.36 7.42 -4.10
C GLY A 48 -1.89 6.02 -3.71
N ALA A 49 -2.80 5.05 -3.51
CA ALA A 49 -2.40 3.66 -3.26
C ALA A 49 -1.63 3.07 -4.44
N LEU A 50 -0.51 2.40 -4.15
CA LEU A 50 0.29 1.70 -5.16
C LEU A 50 -0.37 0.39 -5.57
N LEU A 51 -0.37 0.10 -6.85
CA LEU A 51 -0.97 -1.10 -7.41
C LEU A 51 0.01 -1.85 -8.31
N GLY A 52 0.09 -3.15 -8.11
CA GLY A 52 0.76 -4.09 -9.00
C GLY A 52 -0.27 -5.01 -9.66
N VAL A 53 0.09 -5.69 -10.75
CA VAL A 53 -0.80 -6.54 -11.52
C VAL A 53 -0.32 -7.99 -11.49
N ASP A 54 -1.24 -8.94 -11.36
CA ASP A 54 -0.95 -10.36 -11.47
C ASP A 54 -1.03 -10.86 -12.93
N ALA A 55 -0.69 -12.12 -13.15
CA ALA A 55 -0.73 -12.75 -14.47
C ALA A 55 -2.16 -12.86 -15.06
N SER A 56 -3.19 -12.69 -14.25
CA SER A 56 -4.60 -12.72 -14.67
C SER A 56 -5.13 -11.32 -15.04
N GLY A 57 -4.32 -10.28 -14.89
CA GLY A 57 -4.70 -8.89 -15.12
C GLY A 57 -5.49 -8.26 -13.97
N ILE A 58 -5.49 -8.89 -12.79
CA ILE A 58 -6.09 -8.33 -11.58
C ILE A 58 -5.04 -7.48 -10.86
N TYR A 59 -5.43 -6.29 -10.45
CA TYR A 59 -4.57 -5.39 -9.69
C TYR A 59 -4.66 -5.68 -8.20
N HIS A 60 -3.53 -5.59 -7.55
CA HIS A 60 -3.34 -5.84 -6.13
C HIS A 60 -2.72 -4.62 -5.46
N ILE A 61 -3.13 -4.31 -4.22
CA ILE A 61 -2.42 -3.31 -3.42
C ILE A 61 -1.00 -3.78 -3.16
N VAL A 62 -0.03 -2.95 -3.49
CA VAL A 62 1.37 -3.11 -3.08
C VAL A 62 1.44 -2.69 -1.61
N LYS A 63 1.43 -3.68 -0.72
CA LYS A 63 1.45 -3.45 0.72
C LYS A 63 2.82 -3.01 1.16
N THR A 64 2.88 -1.84 1.78
CA THR A 64 4.08 -1.30 2.42
C THR A 64 3.79 -0.90 3.85
N ALA A 65 4.82 -0.84 4.68
CA ALA A 65 4.75 -0.36 6.06
C ALA A 65 6.06 0.37 6.40
N LYS A 66 5.95 1.47 7.14
CA LYS A 66 7.09 2.26 7.59
C LYS A 66 7.49 1.83 8.99
N VAL A 67 8.77 1.63 9.22
CA VAL A 67 9.34 1.29 10.53
C VAL A 67 9.24 2.49 11.47
N TRP A 68 8.69 2.26 12.67
CA TRP A 68 8.47 3.29 13.69
C TRP A 68 9.74 3.69 14.44
N ASN A 69 10.62 2.74 14.72
CA ASN A 69 11.87 2.97 15.44
C ASN A 69 12.93 1.94 15.03
N ASP A 70 14.19 2.28 15.27
CA ASP A 70 15.32 1.40 14.97
C ASP A 70 15.13 0.01 15.57
N THR A 71 15.52 -1.01 14.80
CA THR A 71 15.51 -2.40 15.24
C THR A 71 16.92 -2.98 15.21
N VAL A 72 17.17 -3.90 16.14
CA VAL A 72 18.44 -4.64 16.14
C VAL A 72 18.41 -5.78 15.11
N LEU A 73 19.59 -6.20 14.69
CA LEU A 73 19.77 -7.41 13.89
C LEU A 73 19.02 -8.59 14.53
N ASN A 74 18.24 -9.32 13.75
CA ASN A 74 17.44 -10.47 14.20
C ASN A 74 16.31 -10.14 15.20
N ALA A 75 15.84 -8.89 15.26
CA ALA A 75 14.64 -8.59 16.03
C ALA A 75 13.47 -9.47 15.54
N THR A 76 12.75 -10.08 16.47
CA THR A 76 11.55 -10.88 16.19
C THR A 76 10.25 -10.10 16.34
N GLY A 77 10.35 -8.82 16.69
CA GLY A 77 9.27 -7.85 16.73
C GLY A 77 9.71 -6.55 16.07
N ILE A 78 8.89 -5.99 15.22
CA ILE A 78 9.14 -4.72 14.53
C ILE A 78 7.93 -3.82 14.75
N ASN A 79 8.18 -2.61 15.26
CA ASN A 79 7.15 -1.59 15.38
C ASN A 79 7.02 -0.86 14.05
N VAL A 80 5.81 -0.72 13.55
CA VAL A 80 5.50 -0.03 12.29
C VAL A 80 4.39 1.00 12.50
N TYR A 81 4.38 2.04 11.68
CA TYR A 81 3.27 2.98 11.64
C TYR A 81 1.97 2.27 11.25
N LYS A 82 0.83 2.82 11.68
CA LYS A 82 -0.49 2.18 11.49
C LYS A 82 -1.01 2.19 10.04
N GLU A 83 -0.45 3.04 9.19
CA GLU A 83 -0.85 3.16 7.78
C GLU A 83 -0.29 2.00 6.96
N HIS A 84 -0.94 0.82 7.02
CA HIS A 84 -0.57 -0.36 6.25
C HIS A 84 -1.74 -1.33 6.05
N GLU A 85 -1.69 -2.18 5.01
CA GLU A 85 -2.68 -3.25 4.74
C GLU A 85 -2.15 -4.66 5.03
N PHE A 86 -1.06 -4.80 5.78
CA PHE A 86 -0.55 -6.10 6.17
C PHE A 86 -1.50 -6.83 7.11
N LYS A 87 -1.53 -8.16 6.96
CA LYS A 87 -2.30 -9.12 7.77
C LYS A 87 -1.36 -10.19 8.34
N ALA A 88 -1.81 -10.89 9.36
CA ALA A 88 -1.15 -12.12 9.78
C ALA A 88 -1.06 -13.10 8.60
N ALA A 89 0.04 -13.81 8.50
CA ALA A 89 0.46 -14.68 7.41
C ALA A 89 0.95 -13.98 6.13
N ASP A 90 0.85 -12.66 5.98
CA ASP A 90 1.58 -11.95 4.93
C ASP A 90 3.10 -12.12 5.14
N ILE A 91 3.83 -12.14 4.04
CA ILE A 91 5.30 -12.21 4.04
C ILE A 91 5.82 -10.82 3.75
N LEU A 92 6.85 -10.39 4.46
CA LEU A 92 7.47 -9.09 4.21
C LEU A 92 8.99 -9.16 4.16
N ILE A 93 9.58 -8.18 3.51
CA ILE A 93 11.01 -7.91 3.41
C ILE A 93 11.22 -6.39 3.38
N ASP A 94 12.47 -5.92 3.54
CA ASP A 94 12.79 -4.53 3.25
C ASP A 94 12.76 -4.24 1.74
N THR A 95 12.51 -3.00 1.35
CA THR A 95 12.40 -2.60 -0.07
C THR A 95 13.71 -2.72 -0.85
N GLY A 96 14.85 -2.78 -0.18
CA GLY A 96 16.16 -3.07 -0.80
C GLY A 96 16.37 -4.54 -1.10
N LEU A 97 15.39 -5.41 -0.78
CA LEU A 97 15.48 -6.88 -0.87
C LEU A 97 16.67 -7.46 -0.10
N SER A 98 17.07 -6.77 0.97
CA SER A 98 18.12 -7.22 1.87
C SER A 98 17.54 -8.12 2.97
N GLY A 99 18.39 -8.99 3.52
CA GLY A 99 17.97 -9.89 4.60
C GLY A 99 17.13 -11.07 4.14
N THR A 100 16.19 -11.49 4.96
CA THR A 100 15.38 -12.69 4.75
C THR A 100 13.90 -12.37 4.91
N ALA A 101 13.11 -12.63 3.89
CA ALA A 101 11.66 -12.45 3.96
C ALA A 101 11.03 -13.37 5.00
N ARG A 102 10.11 -12.85 5.80
CA ARG A 102 9.47 -13.53 6.93
C ARG A 102 7.96 -13.39 6.92
N ASN A 103 7.30 -14.47 7.32
CA ASN A 103 5.86 -14.45 7.59
C ASN A 103 5.58 -13.69 8.88
N ILE A 104 4.65 -12.76 8.83
CA ILE A 104 4.07 -12.12 10.01
C ILE A 104 3.24 -13.17 10.77
N GLN A 105 3.64 -13.52 11.99
CA GLN A 105 2.88 -14.46 12.82
C GLN A 105 1.66 -13.81 13.44
N SER A 106 1.83 -12.59 13.94
CA SER A 106 0.76 -11.81 14.55
C SER A 106 1.03 -10.31 14.40
N ILE A 107 -0.03 -9.54 14.44
CA ILE A 107 0.01 -8.07 14.48
C ILE A 107 -0.70 -7.65 15.75
N ASP A 108 0.01 -6.98 16.64
CA ASP A 108 -0.57 -6.35 17.84
C ASP A 108 -0.87 -4.89 17.55
N THR A 109 -2.14 -4.54 17.55
CA THR A 109 -2.67 -3.20 17.26
C THR A 109 -3.08 -2.43 18.52
N THR A 110 -2.76 -2.94 19.71
CA THR A 110 -3.20 -2.35 21.00
C THR A 110 -2.53 -1.03 21.32
N ASN A 111 -1.31 -0.79 20.82
CA ASN A 111 -0.67 0.51 20.97
C ASN A 111 -1.39 1.55 20.11
N ARG A 112 -1.48 2.80 20.61
CA ARG A 112 -2.15 3.90 19.92
C ARG A 112 -1.40 4.38 18.69
N ASP A 113 -0.07 4.40 18.74
CA ASP A 113 0.79 5.12 17.80
C ASP A 113 1.43 4.20 16.75
N TYR A 114 1.60 2.91 17.04
CA TYR A 114 2.20 1.94 16.15
C TYR A 114 1.57 0.55 16.29
N ASP A 115 1.78 -0.30 15.31
CA ASP A 115 1.47 -1.72 15.35
C ASP A 115 2.77 -2.54 15.50
N VAL A 116 2.68 -3.71 16.14
CA VAL A 116 3.84 -4.60 16.33
C VAL A 116 3.69 -5.83 15.44
N PHE A 117 4.57 -5.99 14.47
CA PHE A 117 4.69 -7.21 13.69
C PHE A 117 5.59 -8.20 14.41
N SER A 118 5.10 -9.42 14.67
CA SER A 118 5.86 -10.49 15.33
C SER A 118 6.22 -11.58 14.33
N PHE A 119 7.43 -12.11 14.46
CA PHE A 119 8.00 -13.14 13.59
C PHE A 119 8.58 -14.31 14.39
N ALA A 120 8.64 -15.51 13.79
CA ALA A 120 9.32 -16.67 14.36
C ALA A 120 10.86 -16.45 14.47
N SER A 121 11.42 -15.71 13.54
CA SER A 121 12.84 -15.31 13.48
C SER A 121 12.97 -13.99 12.76
N GLY A 122 13.99 -13.21 13.11
CA GLY A 122 14.20 -11.89 12.52
C GLY A 122 14.56 -11.93 11.04
N LEU A 123 14.50 -10.75 10.41
CA LEU A 123 14.83 -10.52 8.99
C LEU A 123 16.32 -10.68 8.67
N GLY A 124 17.18 -10.75 9.71
CA GLY A 124 18.62 -10.85 9.51
C GLY A 124 19.32 -9.55 9.14
N ILE A 125 18.60 -8.44 9.23
CA ILE A 125 19.10 -7.07 9.06
C ILE A 125 18.63 -6.19 10.22
N ALA A 126 19.37 -5.12 10.49
CA ALA A 126 18.90 -4.04 11.33
C ALA A 126 18.11 -3.07 10.44
N LEU A 127 17.00 -2.56 10.94
CA LEU A 127 16.20 -1.56 10.27
C LEU A 127 16.30 -0.24 11.02
N ALA A 128 16.42 0.85 10.31
CA ALA A 128 16.37 2.19 10.86
C ALA A 128 14.93 2.69 10.95
N GLU A 129 14.71 3.67 11.82
CA GLU A 129 13.47 4.45 11.78
C GLU A 129 13.23 5.00 10.38
N SER A 130 12.02 4.87 9.90
CA SER A 130 11.58 5.30 8.57
C SER A 130 11.94 4.39 7.41
N ASP A 131 12.67 3.29 7.61
CA ASP A 131 12.80 2.26 6.58
C ASP A 131 11.42 1.74 6.16
N VAL A 132 11.31 1.35 4.89
CA VAL A 132 10.06 0.85 4.32
C VAL A 132 10.15 -0.65 4.10
N LEU A 133 9.15 -1.36 4.60
CA LEU A 133 8.95 -2.79 4.39
C LEU A 133 7.91 -2.99 3.29
N ILE A 134 8.07 -4.04 2.48
CA ILE A 134 7.18 -4.38 1.38
C ILE A 134 6.74 -5.85 1.46
N GLN A 135 5.59 -6.18 0.87
CA GLN A 135 5.12 -7.55 0.79
C GLN A 135 5.99 -8.36 -0.19
N ALA A 136 6.51 -9.49 0.30
CA ALA A 136 7.31 -10.45 -0.47
C ALA A 136 6.45 -11.59 -1.03
N ASP A 137 6.93 -12.20 -2.12
CA ASP A 137 6.29 -13.32 -2.81
C ASP A 137 6.41 -14.64 -2.04
N ALA A 138 7.57 -14.88 -1.40
CA ALA A 138 7.87 -16.09 -0.65
C ALA A 138 8.68 -15.78 0.60
N SER A 139 8.65 -16.67 1.59
CA SER A 139 9.54 -16.59 2.77
C SER A 139 10.90 -17.19 2.44
N GLY A 140 11.95 -16.57 2.97
CA GLY A 140 13.32 -17.05 2.80
C GLY A 140 14.27 -16.00 2.23
N VAL A 141 15.45 -16.45 1.81
CA VAL A 141 16.43 -15.63 1.11
C VAL A 141 16.08 -15.60 -0.40
N ASN A 142 16.51 -14.56 -1.10
CA ASN A 142 16.23 -14.33 -2.52
C ASN A 142 14.73 -14.23 -2.84
N SER A 143 13.95 -13.69 -1.93
CA SER A 143 12.55 -13.34 -2.17
C SER A 143 12.47 -12.04 -2.96
N ASP A 144 11.38 -11.90 -3.72
CA ASP A 144 11.12 -10.70 -4.52
C ASP A 144 9.82 -10.02 -4.03
N TYR A 145 9.47 -8.90 -4.59
CA TYR A 145 8.19 -8.28 -4.33
C TYR A 145 7.05 -9.18 -4.80
N LYS A 146 6.03 -9.34 -3.99
CA LYS A 146 4.84 -10.11 -4.37
C LYS A 146 4.14 -9.51 -5.58
N TYR A 147 4.04 -8.19 -5.60
CA TYR A 147 3.51 -7.42 -6.72
C TYR A 147 4.41 -6.21 -6.97
N PHE A 148 4.95 -6.11 -8.17
CA PHE A 148 5.70 -4.94 -8.59
C PHE A 148 4.74 -3.77 -8.83
N PRO A 149 5.00 -2.58 -8.28
CA PRO A 149 4.17 -1.41 -8.54
C PRO A 149 4.23 -1.02 -10.02
N VAL A 150 3.06 -0.86 -10.64
CA VAL A 150 2.90 -0.48 -12.06
C VAL A 150 1.98 0.71 -12.24
N ALA A 151 1.19 1.06 -11.23
CA ALA A 151 0.23 2.15 -11.28
C ALA A 151 -0.06 2.72 -9.89
N VAL A 152 -0.72 3.87 -9.86
CA VAL A 152 -1.21 4.55 -8.66
C VAL A 152 -2.71 4.77 -8.77
N ALA A 153 -3.47 4.55 -7.71
CA ALA A 153 -4.92 4.83 -7.67
C ALA A 153 -5.18 6.34 -7.84
N ILE A 154 -6.07 6.70 -8.77
CA ILE A 154 -6.37 8.10 -9.09
C ILE A 154 -7.34 8.74 -8.08
N ALA A 155 -8.18 7.93 -7.45
CA ALA A 155 -9.23 8.41 -6.56
C ALA A 155 -9.49 7.42 -5.42
N ASP A 156 -10.17 7.91 -4.40
CA ASP A 156 -10.73 7.06 -3.34
C ASP A 156 -11.81 6.14 -3.92
N GLU A 157 -11.69 4.84 -3.71
CA GLU A 157 -12.66 3.85 -4.19
C GLU A 157 -13.22 3.03 -3.04
N PRO A 158 -14.55 2.86 -2.93
CA PRO A 158 -15.13 2.06 -1.88
C PRO A 158 -14.75 0.59 -2.04
N VAL A 159 -14.22 -0.02 -0.98
CA VAL A 159 -13.98 -1.46 -0.96
C VAL A 159 -15.29 -2.17 -0.76
N ASN A 160 -15.83 -2.79 -1.83
CA ASN A 160 -17.09 -3.50 -1.75
C ASN A 160 -16.98 -4.76 -0.86
N LEU A 161 -17.55 -4.71 0.32
CA LEU A 161 -17.54 -5.82 1.28
C LEU A 161 -18.40 -7.03 0.85
N LEU A 162 -19.12 -6.95 -0.26
CA LEU A 162 -20.03 -7.99 -0.75
C LEU A 162 -19.38 -9.00 -1.71
N ASN A 163 -18.18 -9.43 -1.46
CA ASN A 163 -17.48 -10.52 -2.18
C ASN A 163 -17.14 -10.27 -3.67
N LYS A 164 -16.99 -9.04 -4.10
CA LYS A 164 -16.58 -8.70 -5.48
C LYS A 164 -15.31 -7.86 -5.50
N ASN A 165 -14.50 -8.05 -6.54
CA ASN A 165 -13.41 -7.13 -6.84
C ASN A 165 -14.00 -5.80 -7.32
N ASN A 166 -13.29 -4.70 -7.07
CA ASN A 166 -13.73 -3.34 -7.43
C ASN A 166 -12.97 -2.83 -8.65
N GLY A 167 -13.62 -1.96 -9.43
CA GLY A 167 -12.95 -1.17 -10.46
C GLY A 167 -12.34 0.08 -9.85
N ALA A 168 -11.18 0.52 -10.38
CA ALA A 168 -10.53 1.76 -9.99
C ALA A 168 -9.84 2.42 -11.18
N GLY A 169 -9.75 3.76 -11.17
CA GLY A 169 -8.90 4.52 -12.09
C GLY A 169 -7.43 4.36 -11.72
N LEU A 170 -6.57 4.16 -12.71
CA LEU A 170 -5.15 3.80 -12.52
C LEU A 170 -4.25 4.75 -13.30
N LEU A 171 -3.42 5.53 -12.57
CA LEU A 171 -2.40 6.41 -13.13
C LEU A 171 -1.16 5.60 -13.51
N THR A 172 -0.69 5.74 -14.73
CA THR A 172 0.58 5.17 -15.22
C THR A 172 1.64 6.22 -15.48
N SER A 173 1.23 7.47 -15.71
CA SER A 173 2.14 8.60 -15.90
C SER A 173 1.53 9.88 -15.34
N GLY A 174 2.30 10.64 -14.57
CA GLY A 174 1.80 11.86 -13.95
C GLY A 174 2.64 12.36 -12.79
N ARG A 175 1.99 13.10 -11.89
CA ARG A 175 2.63 13.70 -10.71
C ARG A 175 1.86 13.35 -9.45
N VAL A 176 2.56 12.85 -8.44
CA VAL A 176 2.02 12.37 -7.17
C VAL A 176 2.76 13.01 -6.00
N LYS A 177 2.02 13.49 -5.00
CA LYS A 177 2.55 14.02 -3.74
C LYS A 177 2.77 12.87 -2.76
N THR A 178 4.02 12.65 -2.39
CA THR A 178 4.40 11.53 -1.51
C THR A 178 3.87 11.66 -0.09
N ASP A 179 3.75 12.88 0.41
CA ASP A 179 3.24 13.19 1.75
C ASP A 179 1.72 12.96 1.92
N LEU A 180 1.01 12.79 0.80
CA LEU A 180 -0.43 12.53 0.79
C LEU A 180 -0.78 11.09 0.38
N MET A 181 0.22 10.27 0.08
CA MET A 181 0.00 8.85 -0.22
C MET A 181 -0.43 8.09 1.05
N PRO A 182 -1.37 7.15 0.93
CA PRO A 182 -1.89 6.42 2.08
C PRO A 182 -0.90 5.42 2.68
N TYR A 183 0.07 4.99 1.88
CA TYR A 183 1.07 4.00 2.29
C TYR A 183 2.47 4.54 1.99
N PRO A 184 3.46 4.21 2.84
CA PRO A 184 4.82 4.72 2.70
C PRO A 184 5.50 4.17 1.44
N ILE A 185 6.31 5.02 0.82
CA ILE A 185 7.18 4.66 -0.30
C ILE A 185 8.59 5.21 -0.07
N ASP A 186 9.56 4.55 -0.65
CA ASP A 186 10.96 4.98 -0.65
C ASP A 186 11.52 5.08 -2.08
N GLU A 187 12.81 5.35 -2.20
CA GLU A 187 13.46 5.52 -3.50
C GLU A 187 13.51 4.20 -4.31
N ASN A 188 13.55 3.04 -3.65
CA ASN A 188 13.52 1.74 -4.34
C ASN A 188 12.18 1.54 -5.05
N ILE A 189 11.08 1.85 -4.37
CA ILE A 189 9.73 1.78 -4.94
C ILE A 189 9.53 2.84 -6.04
N LYS A 190 9.97 4.08 -5.81
CA LYS A 190 9.86 5.15 -6.81
C LYS A 190 10.59 4.83 -8.10
N ALA A 191 11.75 4.16 -8.03
CA ALA A 191 12.52 3.74 -9.18
C ALA A 191 11.78 2.77 -10.11
N LEU A 192 10.79 2.04 -9.60
CA LEU A 192 9.95 1.12 -10.39
C LEU A 192 8.85 1.84 -11.18
N LEU A 193 8.58 3.10 -10.89
CA LEU A 193 7.56 3.93 -11.53
C LEU A 193 8.15 5.17 -12.21
N PRO A 194 9.06 5.00 -13.20
CA PRO A 194 9.84 6.10 -13.77
C PRO A 194 8.99 7.15 -14.52
N SER A 195 7.78 6.80 -14.93
CA SER A 195 6.83 7.73 -15.58
C SER A 195 6.01 8.55 -14.59
N ILE A 196 6.12 8.27 -13.29
CA ILE A 196 5.43 9.03 -12.23
C ILE A 196 6.46 9.90 -11.52
N ARG A 197 6.22 11.21 -11.53
CA ARG A 197 7.02 12.15 -10.76
C ARG A 197 6.48 12.27 -9.35
N PHE A 198 7.22 11.76 -8.40
CA PHE A 198 6.97 11.94 -6.98
C PHE A 198 7.53 13.28 -6.48
N VAL A 199 6.73 14.03 -5.70
CA VAL A 199 7.06 15.37 -5.18
C VAL A 199 6.68 15.47 -3.71
#